data_67e5aae01f00e1faa1094a7404294221
#
_entry.id   67e5aae01f00e1faa1094a7404294221
#
_cell.length_a   1.000
_cell.length_b   1.000
_cell.length_c   1.000
_cell.angle_alpha   90.00
_cell.angle_beta   90.00
_cell.angle_gamma   90.00
#
_symmetry.space_group_name_H-M   'P 1'
#
loop_
_entity.id
_entity.type
_entity.pdbx_description
1 polymer ?
#
loop_
_entity_poly.entity_id
_entity_poly.type
_entity_poly.pdbx_seq_one_letter_code
_entity_poly.pdbx_strand_id
1 'polypeptide(L)'
;MVDCNARGVCGFYTYLQGTSMASPHAAGVAALIIDRYGRTDRHGSKSLAPRTVRRILEDSATDTACPAGGVEIYTDEGRPADWNSVCEGTTDENGLYGEGIINAARAVASRGH
;
A
#
# COMPACT_ATOMS: atom_id res chain seq x y z
N MET A 1 -14.22 -17.92 -4.51
CA MET A 1 -15.20 -17.24 -5.39
C MET A 1 -14.83 -17.48 -6.85
N VAL A 2 -15.82 -17.64 -7.68
CA VAL A 2 -15.66 -17.74 -9.12
C VAL A 2 -16.35 -16.53 -9.74
N ASP A 3 -15.66 -15.84 -10.62
CA ASP A 3 -16.23 -14.73 -11.38
C ASP A 3 -16.02 -14.97 -12.87
N CYS A 4 -17.05 -14.78 -13.66
CA CYS A 4 -17.04 -15.07 -15.09
C CYS A 4 -17.41 -13.80 -15.88
N ASN A 5 -16.65 -13.53 -16.94
CA ASN A 5 -16.98 -12.44 -17.84
C ASN A 5 -18.10 -12.84 -18.82
N ALA A 6 -18.58 -11.88 -19.62
CA ALA A 6 -19.65 -12.10 -20.60
C ALA A 6 -19.31 -13.13 -21.68
N ARG A 7 -18.04 -13.51 -21.83
CA ARG A 7 -17.59 -14.54 -22.79
C ARG A 7 -17.49 -15.94 -22.17
N GLY A 8 -17.92 -16.09 -20.90
CA GLY A 8 -17.84 -17.36 -20.19
C GLY A 8 -16.44 -17.73 -19.70
N VAL A 9 -15.49 -16.80 -19.75
CA VAL A 9 -14.15 -17.03 -19.18
C VAL A 9 -14.23 -16.69 -17.69
N CYS A 10 -13.88 -17.68 -16.85
CA CYS A 10 -14.02 -17.59 -15.39
C CYS A 10 -12.65 -17.52 -14.73
N GLY A 11 -12.56 -16.67 -13.68
CA GLY A 11 -11.43 -16.61 -12.76
C GLY A 11 -11.82 -17.14 -11.39
N PHE A 12 -10.84 -17.67 -10.68
CA PHE A 12 -11.00 -18.09 -9.29
C PHE A 12 -10.34 -17.06 -8.38
N TYR A 13 -11.07 -16.59 -7.37
CA TYR A 13 -10.61 -15.55 -6.46
C TYR A 13 -10.75 -16.01 -5.02
N THR A 14 -9.83 -15.60 -4.18
CA THR A 14 -9.88 -15.81 -2.73
C THR A 14 -9.29 -14.61 -2.01
N TYR A 15 -9.63 -14.46 -0.74
CA TYR A 15 -9.03 -13.44 0.11
C TYR A 15 -7.76 -14.00 0.75
N LEU A 16 -6.67 -13.26 0.61
CA LEU A 16 -5.39 -13.53 1.24
C LEU A 16 -4.87 -12.27 1.92
N GLN A 17 -4.22 -12.44 3.06
CA GLN A 17 -3.59 -11.34 3.78
C GLN A 17 -2.13 -11.67 4.08
N GLY A 18 -1.30 -10.65 4.12
CA GLY A 18 0.13 -10.77 4.44
C GLY A 18 0.97 -9.77 3.67
N THR A 19 2.23 -9.70 4.01
CA THR A 19 3.22 -8.85 3.34
C THR A 19 3.38 -9.21 1.86
N SER A 20 3.17 -10.49 1.51
CA SER A 20 3.17 -10.96 0.11
C SER A 20 2.05 -10.38 -0.74
N MET A 21 0.95 -9.94 -0.12
CA MET A 21 -0.14 -9.23 -0.79
C MET A 21 0.07 -7.72 -0.75
N ALA A 22 0.64 -7.20 0.31
CA ALA A 22 0.92 -5.77 0.47
C ALA A 22 2.00 -5.27 -0.50
N SER A 23 3.09 -6.00 -0.67
CA SER A 23 4.22 -5.60 -1.52
C SER A 23 3.82 -5.33 -2.99
N PRO A 24 3.08 -6.21 -3.69
CA PRO A 24 2.65 -5.92 -5.06
C PRO A 24 1.65 -4.76 -5.15
N HIS A 25 0.85 -4.50 -4.12
CA HIS A 25 0.00 -3.30 -4.08
C HIS A 25 0.86 -2.02 -4.06
N ALA A 26 1.91 -2.00 -3.25
CA ALA A 26 2.86 -0.89 -3.23
C ALA A 26 3.56 -0.71 -4.59
N ALA A 27 3.98 -1.81 -5.22
CA ALA A 27 4.57 -1.78 -6.55
C ALA A 27 3.58 -1.25 -7.61
N GLY A 28 2.32 -1.63 -7.53
CA GLY A 28 1.26 -1.12 -8.41
C GLY A 28 1.04 0.38 -8.26
N VAL A 29 1.01 0.89 -7.03
CA VAL A 29 0.89 2.34 -6.78
C VAL A 29 2.13 3.08 -7.27
N ALA A 30 3.33 2.53 -7.08
CA ALA A 30 4.55 3.10 -7.64
C ALA A 30 4.49 3.20 -9.18
N ALA A 31 3.97 2.19 -9.85
CA ALA A 31 3.75 2.22 -11.30
C ALA A 31 2.78 3.33 -11.73
N LEU A 32 1.68 3.52 -11.00
CA LEU A 32 0.75 4.63 -11.24
C LEU A 32 1.40 6.00 -11.05
N ILE A 33 2.26 6.15 -10.04
CA ILE A 33 3.03 7.37 -9.80
C ILE A 33 3.97 7.65 -10.96
N ILE A 34 4.70 6.65 -11.44
CA ILE A 34 5.60 6.78 -12.59
C ILE A 34 4.82 7.14 -13.86
N ASP A 35 3.68 6.51 -14.09
CA ASP A 35 2.82 6.84 -15.23
C ASP A 35 2.32 8.29 -15.16
N ARG A 36 1.94 8.76 -13.99
CA ARG A 36 1.38 10.10 -13.79
C ARG A 36 2.43 11.21 -13.83
N TYR A 37 3.60 11.00 -13.23
CA TYR A 37 4.61 12.05 -13.02
C TYR A 37 5.94 11.80 -13.73
N GLY A 38 6.15 10.60 -14.29
CA GLY A 38 7.38 10.23 -14.95
C GLY A 38 7.62 11.05 -16.21
N ARG A 39 8.90 11.22 -16.56
CA ARG A 39 9.32 11.81 -17.81
C ARG A 39 9.35 10.75 -18.89
N THR A 40 8.78 11.08 -20.04
CA THR A 40 8.80 10.20 -21.22
C THR A 40 10.07 10.46 -22.02
N ASP A 41 10.82 9.41 -22.32
CA ASP A 41 11.98 9.48 -23.20
C ASP A 41 11.57 9.44 -24.68
N ARG A 42 12.56 9.52 -25.57
CA ARG A 42 12.33 9.49 -27.02
C ARG A 42 11.77 8.16 -27.55
N HIS A 43 11.78 7.10 -26.73
CA HIS A 43 11.27 5.77 -27.07
C HIS A 43 9.87 5.53 -26.47
N GLY A 44 9.29 6.51 -25.80
CA GLY A 44 8.00 6.39 -25.16
C GLY A 44 8.02 5.74 -23.77
N SER A 45 9.19 5.41 -23.23
CA SER A 45 9.33 4.87 -21.88
C SER A 45 9.28 5.96 -20.83
N LYS A 46 8.54 5.72 -19.76
CA LYS A 46 8.44 6.65 -18.62
C LYS A 46 9.39 6.24 -17.50
N SER A 47 10.00 7.22 -16.88
CA SER A 47 10.86 7.02 -15.72
C SER A 47 10.69 8.13 -14.70
N LEU A 48 10.90 7.79 -13.44
CA LEU A 48 10.92 8.73 -12.33
C LEU A 48 11.98 8.26 -11.32
N ALA A 49 12.71 9.20 -10.72
CA ALA A 49 13.73 8.86 -9.75
C ALA A 49 13.11 8.08 -8.57
N PRO A 50 13.70 6.96 -8.13
CA PRO A 50 13.16 6.16 -7.03
C PRO A 50 12.89 6.96 -5.75
N ARG A 51 13.76 7.91 -5.43
CA ARG A 51 13.58 8.84 -4.30
C ARG A 51 12.31 9.67 -4.42
N THR A 52 11.95 10.10 -5.62
CA THR A 52 10.73 10.87 -5.86
C THR A 52 9.50 9.98 -5.73
N VAL A 53 9.53 8.76 -6.25
CA VAL A 53 8.45 7.78 -6.09
C VAL A 53 8.21 7.51 -4.60
N ARG A 54 9.26 7.24 -3.84
CA ARG A 54 9.18 7.01 -2.39
C ARG A 54 8.55 8.20 -1.68
N ARG A 55 9.02 9.42 -1.94
CA ARG A 55 8.48 10.62 -1.31
C ARG A 55 6.98 10.80 -1.59
N ILE A 56 6.55 10.58 -2.84
CA ILE A 56 5.13 10.67 -3.19
C ILE A 56 4.31 9.62 -2.45
N LEU A 57 4.82 8.38 -2.34
CA LEU A 57 4.16 7.32 -1.58
C LEU A 57 3.98 7.72 -0.11
N GLU A 58 5.03 8.21 0.53
CA GLU A 58 5.03 8.63 1.93
C GLU A 58 4.12 9.85 2.15
N ASP A 59 4.28 10.91 1.37
CA ASP A 59 3.50 12.16 1.49
C ASP A 59 2.00 11.97 1.21
N SER A 60 1.64 11.00 0.39
CA SER A 60 0.24 10.71 0.05
C SER A 60 -0.40 9.62 0.90
N ALA A 61 0.38 8.95 1.74
CA ALA A 61 -0.13 7.92 2.63
C ALA A 61 -1.21 8.47 3.57
N THR A 62 -2.13 7.62 3.98
CA THR A 62 -3.15 7.96 4.96
C THR A 62 -2.59 7.70 6.35
N ASP A 63 -2.43 8.75 7.13
CA ASP A 63 -1.97 8.66 8.51
C ASP A 63 -2.86 7.71 9.30
N THR A 64 -2.25 6.80 10.03
CA THR A 64 -2.98 5.77 10.77
C THR A 64 -2.35 5.59 12.15
N ALA A 65 -3.11 5.91 13.17
CA ALA A 65 -2.67 5.81 14.56
C ALA A 65 -2.44 4.36 14.98
N CYS A 66 -1.58 4.17 15.98
CA CYS A 66 -1.52 2.90 16.71
C CYS A 66 -2.89 2.49 17.24
N PRO A 67 -3.17 1.18 17.34
CA PRO A 67 -4.41 0.73 17.96
C PRO A 67 -4.52 1.21 19.42
N ALA A 68 -5.75 1.31 19.91
CA ALA A 68 -6.01 1.68 21.30
C ALA A 68 -5.27 0.71 22.24
N GLY A 69 -4.56 1.26 23.23
CA GLY A 69 -3.71 0.46 24.12
C GLY A 69 -2.32 0.17 23.60
N GLY A 70 -1.98 0.55 22.36
CA GLY A 70 -0.64 0.42 21.80
C GLY A 70 -0.23 -1.00 21.42
N VAL A 71 -1.18 -1.94 21.32
CA VAL A 71 -0.91 -3.34 20.95
C VAL A 71 -1.93 -3.80 19.93
N GLU A 72 -1.45 -4.35 18.82
CA GLU A 72 -2.29 -5.09 17.87
C GLU A 72 -2.44 -6.53 18.36
N ILE A 73 -3.69 -6.98 18.52
CA ILE A 73 -4.04 -8.26 19.11
C ILE A 73 -4.49 -9.22 18.01
N TYR A 74 -3.79 -10.34 17.90
CA TYR A 74 -4.10 -11.38 16.90
C TYR A 74 -4.73 -12.64 17.50
N THR A 75 -4.89 -12.71 18.82
CA THR A 75 -5.49 -13.85 19.51
C THR A 75 -6.95 -14.06 19.14
N ASP A 76 -7.68 -12.99 18.85
CA ASP A 76 -9.08 -13.05 18.38
C ASP A 76 -9.21 -13.71 17.00
N GLU A 77 -8.11 -13.74 16.24
CA GLU A 77 -8.00 -14.43 14.95
C GLU A 77 -7.42 -15.85 15.09
N GLY A 78 -7.30 -16.36 16.31
CA GLY A 78 -6.75 -17.69 16.60
C GLY A 78 -5.23 -17.78 16.53
N ARG A 79 -4.52 -16.65 16.58
CA ARG A 79 -3.05 -16.61 16.58
C ARG A 79 -2.50 -16.67 18.00
N PRO A 80 -1.26 -17.19 18.19
CA PRO A 80 -0.60 -17.16 19.50
C PRO A 80 -0.44 -15.75 20.05
N ALA A 81 -0.49 -15.58 21.38
CA ALA A 81 -0.38 -14.27 22.02
C ALA A 81 1.00 -13.61 21.82
N ASP A 82 2.05 -14.37 21.62
CA ASP A 82 3.39 -13.85 21.31
C ASP A 82 3.51 -13.23 19.91
N TRP A 83 2.47 -13.39 19.09
CA TRP A 83 2.36 -12.68 17.80
C TRP A 83 1.79 -11.28 17.93
N ASN A 84 1.22 -10.93 19.08
CA ASN A 84 0.73 -9.59 19.33
C ASN A 84 1.88 -8.57 19.18
N SER A 85 1.62 -7.49 18.48
CA SER A 85 2.65 -6.50 18.15
C SER A 85 2.45 -5.22 18.92
N VAL A 86 3.51 -4.76 19.59
CA VAL A 86 3.53 -3.44 20.24
C VAL A 86 3.73 -2.38 19.17
N CYS A 87 2.88 -1.37 19.21
CA CYS A 87 2.96 -0.21 18.33
C CYS A 87 3.46 1.00 19.09
N GLU A 88 4.54 1.59 18.62
CA GLU A 88 5.13 2.81 19.17
C GLU A 88 5.19 3.87 18.08
N GLY A 89 4.99 5.13 18.47
CA GLY A 89 5.07 6.27 17.57
C GLY A 89 3.78 7.10 17.55
N THR A 90 3.67 7.91 16.51
CA THR A 90 2.60 8.90 16.35
C THR A 90 1.61 8.46 15.26
N THR A 91 0.59 9.29 14.99
CA THR A 91 -0.38 9.04 13.93
C THR A 91 0.26 9.13 12.55
N ASP A 92 1.25 9.98 12.37
CA ASP A 92 1.95 10.22 11.11
C ASP A 92 3.17 9.30 10.90
N GLU A 93 3.69 8.68 11.97
CA GLU A 93 4.76 7.68 11.85
C GLU A 93 4.74 6.72 13.05
N ASN A 94 4.57 5.43 12.82
CA ASN A 94 4.58 4.44 13.89
C ASN A 94 5.05 3.05 13.46
N GLY A 95 5.23 2.17 14.43
CA GLY A 95 5.84 0.85 14.23
C GLY A 95 4.98 -0.15 13.46
N LEU A 96 3.66 0.05 13.33
CA LEU A 96 2.79 -0.83 12.55
C LEU A 96 2.55 -0.31 11.13
N TYR A 97 2.36 0.99 10.99
CA TYR A 97 1.93 1.60 9.72
C TYR A 97 3.01 2.45 9.05
N GLY A 98 4.19 2.61 9.68
CA GLY A 98 5.22 3.50 9.16
C GLY A 98 4.69 4.91 8.93
N GLU A 99 4.89 5.46 7.75
CA GLU A 99 4.37 6.77 7.31
C GLU A 99 2.86 6.75 6.99
N GLY A 100 2.20 5.61 7.14
CA GLY A 100 0.78 5.47 6.89
C GLY A 100 0.41 4.36 5.91
N ILE A 101 -0.89 4.26 5.63
CA ILE A 101 -1.42 3.30 4.67
C ILE A 101 -1.42 3.92 3.27
N ILE A 102 -0.89 3.19 2.29
CA ILE A 102 -0.84 3.61 0.89
C ILE A 102 -2.21 4.07 0.41
N ASN A 103 -2.23 5.23 -0.25
CA ASN A 103 -3.43 5.81 -0.85
C ASN A 103 -3.18 6.16 -2.31
N ALA A 104 -3.56 5.27 -3.20
CA ALA A 104 -3.34 5.42 -4.64
C ALA A 104 -4.00 6.68 -5.22
N ALA A 105 -5.23 6.97 -4.81
CA ALA A 105 -5.97 8.14 -5.29
C ALA A 105 -5.26 9.44 -4.91
N ARG A 106 -4.79 9.56 -3.67
CA ARG A 106 -4.01 10.73 -3.24
C ARG A 106 -2.66 10.81 -3.94
N ALA A 107 -2.00 9.67 -4.14
CA ALA A 107 -0.70 9.63 -4.79
C ALA A 107 -0.74 10.19 -6.22
N VAL A 108 -1.78 9.89 -7.00
CA VAL A 108 -1.90 10.36 -8.39
C VAL A 108 -2.63 11.70 -8.52
N ALA A 109 -3.38 12.13 -7.51
CA ALA A 109 -4.08 13.42 -7.50
C ALA A 109 -3.20 14.56 -6.99
N SER A 110 -2.13 14.26 -6.26
CA SER A 110 -1.23 15.25 -5.69
C SER A 110 -0.60 16.15 -6.75
N ARG A 111 -0.49 17.44 -6.48
CA ARG A 111 0.12 18.44 -7.36
C ARG A 111 1.37 19.00 -6.69
N GLY A 112 2.39 19.28 -7.50
CA GLY A 112 3.59 19.99 -7.02
C GLY A 112 4.72 19.12 -6.50
N HIS A 113 4.77 17.90 -6.95
CA HIS A 113 5.91 17.01 -6.67
C HIS A 113 6.99 17.09 -7.74
#